data_0dee2998c7d78b4a0278778a1bb65d37
#
_entry.id   0dee2998c7d78b4a0278778a1bb65d37
#
_cell.length_a   1.000
_cell.length_b   1.000
_cell.length_c   1.000
_cell.angle_alpha   90.00
_cell.angle_beta   90.00
_cell.angle_gamma   90.00
#
_symmetry.space_group_name_H-M   'P 1'
#
loop_
_entity.id
_entity.type
_entity.pdbx_description
1 polymer ?
#
loop_
_entity_poly.entity_id
_entity_poly.type
_entity_poly.pdbx_seq_one_letter_code
_entity_poly.pdbx_strand_id
1 'polypeptide(L)'
;PSLVGSEMCIRDSYFFFGRSRRRERIIGQKIYNRLLNKPMVEYLAQDATTLPMAYSRLISLFRNTTQAFPFDGNRIEIYTNGGSMLQSLLRELQNARQHIHIEFYIFEDDAIGRMVRDVLVEKARAGVEVRLIYDDVGCWHVPNRFYDEMLSAGIEVRSFLKVRFPLFTSKVNYRNHRKIVVIDGRVGFIGGMNLAERYMRGFSWGIWRDTHLLLEGKAVHGLQTAFLLDWYFVDRTLISASRYFPKMEATGTSLVQIVTSDPIGPWKEIMQGLSMAISGAKKYFYIQTPYFLPTEQILAAMQTAALAGVDVRLMLPMRADNRLTHLGSCSYLADILQAGVKIYFYKKGFLHSKLMVSDDELSTVGSTNVDFRSFEHNFEVNAFIYDTETALQMREIFLQDQRDCVQVFLKNWVKRPWWRKAAESVVRLMAPLL
;
A
#
# COMPACT_ATOMS: atom_id res chain seq x y z
N PRO A 1 -5.68 23.56 42.45
CA PRO A 1 -6.82 22.67 42.10
C PRO A 1 -6.91 22.39 40.60
N SER A 2 -6.07 23.03 39.73
CA SER A 2 -6.21 22.95 38.26
C SER A 2 -5.34 21.89 37.56
N LEU A 3 -4.35 21.34 38.22
CA LEU A 3 -3.45 20.34 37.62
C LEU A 3 -4.01 18.90 37.60
N VAL A 4 -4.82 18.53 38.58
CA VAL A 4 -5.39 17.18 38.68
C VAL A 4 -6.42 16.91 37.60
N GLY A 5 -7.14 17.93 37.13
CA GLY A 5 -8.13 17.79 36.04
C GLY A 5 -7.49 17.54 34.67
N SER A 6 -6.32 18.16 34.40
CA SER A 6 -5.61 18.00 33.12
C SER A 6 -4.95 16.62 32.98
N GLU A 7 -4.39 16.08 34.05
CA GLU A 7 -3.79 14.73 34.05
C GLU A 7 -4.85 13.63 33.85
N MET A 8 -6.05 13.82 34.41
CA MET A 8 -7.16 12.88 34.24
C MET A 8 -7.66 12.87 32.79
N CYS A 9 -7.82 14.03 32.14
CA CYS A 9 -8.18 14.13 30.73
C CYS A 9 -7.10 13.55 29.80
N ILE A 10 -5.82 13.76 30.09
CA ILE A 10 -4.71 13.18 29.32
C ILE A 10 -4.68 11.66 29.49
N ARG A 11 -4.89 11.15 30.70
CA ARG A 11 -4.94 9.71 30.99
C ARG A 11 -6.12 9.03 30.34
N ASP A 12 -7.29 9.67 30.35
CA ASP A 12 -8.52 9.15 29.74
C ASP A 12 -8.42 9.21 28.21
N SER A 13 -7.89 10.28 27.63
CA SER A 13 -7.56 10.35 26.20
C SER A 13 -6.54 9.27 25.81
N TYR A 14 -5.53 9.03 26.63
CA TYR A 14 -4.53 7.99 26.40
C TYR A 14 -5.13 6.58 26.52
N PHE A 15 -6.11 6.39 27.41
CA PHE A 15 -6.82 5.12 27.56
C PHE A 15 -7.70 4.80 26.34
N PHE A 16 -8.31 5.83 25.73
CA PHE A 16 -9.17 5.68 24.54
C PHE A 16 -8.39 5.72 23.20
N PHE A 17 -7.33 6.53 23.13
CA PHE A 17 -6.59 6.80 21.89
C PHE A 17 -5.12 6.38 21.96
N GLY A 18 -4.61 6.04 23.14
CA GLY A 18 -3.22 5.67 23.35
C GLY A 18 -2.87 4.30 22.76
N ARG A 19 -1.65 4.17 22.31
CA ARG A 19 -1.11 2.88 21.87
C ARG A 19 -1.19 1.87 23.00
N SER A 20 -1.97 0.81 22.84
CA SER A 20 -1.91 -0.34 23.73
C SER A 20 -0.52 -0.95 23.65
N ARG A 21 0.31 -0.83 24.70
CA ARG A 21 1.61 -1.50 24.82
C ARG A 21 1.51 -3.02 25.01
N ARG A 22 0.29 -3.58 25.03
CA ARG A 22 0.11 -5.03 24.96
C ARG A 22 0.36 -5.46 23.52
N ARG A 23 1.64 -5.75 23.24
CA ARG A 23 2.05 -6.60 22.14
C ARG A 23 1.33 -7.95 22.32
N GLU A 24 0.12 -8.08 21.84
CA GLU A 24 -0.37 -9.39 21.48
C GLU A 24 0.56 -9.83 20.36
N ARG A 25 1.49 -10.73 20.64
CA ARG A 25 2.23 -11.49 19.64
C ARG A 25 1.18 -12.30 18.88
N ILE A 26 0.58 -11.69 17.89
CA ILE A 26 -0.57 -12.24 17.17
C ILE A 26 -0.14 -13.48 16.38
N ILE A 27 1.11 -13.49 15.94
CA ILE A 27 1.73 -14.64 15.26
C ILE A 27 2.91 -15.10 16.12
N GLY A 28 2.84 -16.33 16.60
CA GLY A 28 3.98 -16.92 17.33
C GLY A 28 5.21 -16.96 16.41
N GLN A 29 6.41 -16.60 16.94
CA GLN A 29 7.67 -16.56 16.18
C GLN A 29 7.95 -17.85 15.39
N LYS A 30 7.56 -19.02 15.94
CA LYS A 30 7.71 -20.32 15.27
C LYS A 30 6.88 -20.42 13.97
N ILE A 31 5.67 -19.87 13.98
CA ILE A 31 4.75 -19.91 12.82
C ILE A 31 5.23 -18.93 11.76
N TYR A 32 5.58 -17.72 12.19
CA TYR A 32 6.18 -16.73 11.32
C TYR A 32 7.41 -17.27 10.61
N ASN A 33 8.37 -17.85 11.34
CA ASN A 33 9.57 -18.46 10.77
C ASN A 33 9.23 -19.64 9.84
N ARG A 34 8.19 -20.43 10.14
CA ARG A 34 7.80 -21.57 9.27
C ARG A 34 7.25 -21.12 7.92
N LEU A 35 6.51 -20.00 7.87
CA LEU A 35 6.04 -19.42 6.61
C LEU A 35 7.18 -18.78 5.82
N LEU A 36 8.12 -18.14 6.50
CA LEU A 36 9.27 -17.48 5.88
C LEU A 36 10.38 -18.42 5.44
N ASN A 37 10.45 -19.63 5.98
CA ASN A 37 11.48 -20.60 5.59
C ASN A 37 11.43 -20.95 4.09
N LYS A 38 10.26 -20.93 3.44
CA LYS A 38 10.15 -21.28 2.02
C LYS A 38 10.69 -20.21 1.08
N PRO A 39 10.24 -18.94 1.15
CA PRO A 39 10.88 -17.87 0.39
C PRO A 39 12.36 -17.71 0.73
N MET A 40 12.77 -17.99 1.98
CA MET A 40 14.18 -17.97 2.36
C MET A 40 14.98 -19.06 1.65
N VAL A 41 14.47 -20.29 1.58
CA VAL A 41 15.13 -21.40 0.85
C VAL A 41 15.24 -21.06 -0.65
N GLU A 42 14.19 -20.51 -1.25
CA GLU A 42 14.19 -20.10 -2.64
C GLU A 42 15.18 -18.95 -2.89
N TYR A 43 15.25 -17.97 -1.97
CA TYR A 43 16.25 -16.90 -2.03
C TYR A 43 17.68 -17.43 -1.95
N LEU A 44 17.95 -18.37 -1.04
CA LEU A 44 19.28 -18.98 -0.87
C LEU A 44 19.66 -19.90 -2.03
N ALA A 45 18.68 -20.44 -2.75
CA ALA A 45 18.88 -21.31 -3.91
C ALA A 45 19.06 -20.53 -5.23
N GLN A 46 18.79 -19.22 -5.26
CA GLN A 46 19.10 -18.41 -6.45
C GLN A 46 20.62 -18.19 -6.54
N ASP A 47 21.14 -18.20 -7.76
CA ASP A 47 22.54 -17.85 -7.99
C ASP A 47 22.83 -16.47 -7.41
N ALA A 48 24.07 -16.24 -6.98
CA ALA A 48 24.45 -15.01 -6.29
C ALA A 48 24.03 -13.77 -7.07
N THR A 49 22.86 -13.24 -6.75
CA THR A 49 22.33 -12.01 -7.35
C THR A 49 23.25 -10.87 -6.97
N THR A 50 23.80 -10.20 -7.96
CA THR A 50 24.57 -8.99 -7.72
C THR A 50 23.62 -7.90 -7.26
N LEU A 51 23.52 -7.71 -5.94
CA LEU A 51 22.69 -6.64 -5.39
C LEU A 51 23.24 -5.28 -5.79
N PRO A 52 22.37 -4.33 -6.21
CA PRO A 52 22.82 -2.98 -6.54
C PRO A 52 23.48 -2.34 -5.32
N MET A 53 24.76 -1.98 -5.42
CA MET A 53 25.55 -1.45 -4.31
C MET A 53 24.91 -0.19 -3.70
N ALA A 54 24.31 0.66 -4.54
CA ALA A 54 23.64 1.88 -4.13
C ALA A 54 22.47 1.61 -3.16
N TYR A 55 21.77 0.49 -3.30
CA TYR A 55 20.58 0.14 -2.51
C TYR A 55 20.81 -1.01 -1.52
N SER A 56 22.04 -1.47 -1.36
CA SER A 56 22.38 -2.60 -0.47
C SER A 56 21.93 -2.39 0.97
N ARG A 57 22.03 -1.15 1.48
CA ARG A 57 21.55 -0.79 2.81
C ARG A 57 20.02 -0.82 2.92
N LEU A 58 19.31 -0.33 1.91
CA LEU A 58 17.84 -0.36 1.86
C LEU A 58 17.32 -1.79 1.81
N ILE A 59 17.91 -2.62 0.95
CA ILE A 59 17.62 -4.05 0.84
C ILE A 59 17.88 -4.76 2.18
N SER A 60 18.99 -4.44 2.84
CA SER A 60 19.34 -5.01 4.14
C SER A 60 18.38 -4.57 5.24
N LEU A 61 17.93 -3.30 5.23
CA LEU A 61 16.91 -2.80 6.17
C LEU A 61 15.66 -3.67 6.10
N PHE A 62 15.10 -3.86 4.92
CA PHE A 62 13.88 -4.65 4.74
C PHE A 62 14.08 -6.13 5.06
N ARG A 63 15.21 -6.70 4.68
CA ARG A 63 15.54 -8.10 5.05
C ARG A 63 15.61 -8.28 6.56
N ASN A 64 16.19 -7.33 7.29
CA ASN A 64 16.36 -7.43 8.74
C ASN A 64 15.10 -7.13 9.54
N THR A 65 14.17 -6.32 8.99
CA THR A 65 12.96 -5.90 9.69
C THR A 65 11.75 -6.76 9.36
N THR A 66 11.56 -7.12 8.09
CA THR A 66 10.39 -7.88 7.61
C THR A 66 10.74 -9.24 7.03
N GLN A 67 12.05 -9.60 6.97
CA GLN A 67 12.53 -10.76 6.22
C GLN A 67 12.05 -10.75 4.75
N ALA A 68 11.87 -9.58 4.18
CA ALA A 68 11.63 -9.43 2.76
C ALA A 68 12.91 -9.75 2.00
N PHE A 69 12.86 -10.79 1.15
CA PHE A 69 13.98 -11.17 0.31
C PHE A 69 13.88 -10.51 -1.05
N PRO A 70 14.99 -9.97 -1.62
CA PRO A 70 15.04 -9.48 -2.98
C PRO A 70 15.13 -10.67 -3.94
N PHE A 71 14.18 -10.80 -4.85
CA PHE A 71 14.16 -11.81 -5.89
C PHE A 71 14.42 -11.16 -7.26
N ASP A 72 15.32 -11.75 -8.02
CA ASP A 72 15.60 -11.38 -9.40
C ASP A 72 14.74 -12.15 -10.41
N GLY A 73 14.90 -11.82 -11.69
CA GLY A 73 14.26 -12.55 -12.76
C GLY A 73 12.76 -12.36 -12.85
N ASN A 74 12.20 -11.24 -12.35
CA ASN A 74 10.77 -10.99 -12.41
C ASN A 74 10.39 -10.18 -13.64
N ARG A 75 9.20 -10.47 -14.21
CA ARG A 75 8.51 -9.63 -15.17
C ARG A 75 7.49 -8.76 -14.45
N ILE A 76 7.41 -7.49 -14.85
CA ILE A 76 6.49 -6.51 -14.29
C ILE A 76 5.65 -5.93 -15.42
N GLU A 77 4.34 -5.84 -15.19
CA GLU A 77 3.42 -5.09 -16.04
C GLU A 77 2.74 -4.00 -15.19
N ILE A 78 2.71 -2.75 -15.71
CA ILE A 78 2.25 -1.58 -14.96
C ILE A 78 0.90 -1.13 -15.50
N TYR A 79 -0.10 -1.06 -14.63
CA TYR A 79 -1.43 -0.55 -14.94
C TYR A 79 -1.64 0.81 -14.32
N THR A 80 -2.08 1.78 -15.12
CA THR A 80 -2.35 3.16 -14.69
C THR A 80 -3.83 3.50 -14.65
N ASN A 81 -4.68 2.57 -15.07
CA ASN A 81 -6.14 2.68 -15.04
C ASN A 81 -6.80 1.35 -14.64
N GLY A 82 -8.00 1.45 -14.05
CA GLY A 82 -8.70 0.28 -13.53
C GLY A 82 -9.17 -0.68 -14.61
N GLY A 83 -9.54 -0.19 -15.79
CA GLY A 83 -10.08 -1.04 -16.86
C GLY A 83 -9.06 -2.07 -17.36
N SER A 84 -7.82 -1.65 -17.66
CA SER A 84 -6.76 -2.56 -18.10
C SER A 84 -6.31 -3.50 -16.99
N MET A 85 -6.24 -3.02 -15.74
CA MET A 85 -5.95 -3.87 -14.58
C MET A 85 -7.02 -4.95 -14.40
N LEU A 86 -8.31 -4.59 -14.44
CA LEU A 86 -9.41 -5.53 -14.29
C LEU A 86 -9.41 -6.58 -15.41
N GLN A 87 -9.21 -6.17 -16.66
CA GLN A 87 -9.14 -7.09 -17.80
C GLN A 87 -8.04 -8.13 -17.60
N SER A 88 -6.85 -7.69 -17.17
CA SER A 88 -5.73 -8.59 -16.87
C SER A 88 -6.04 -9.49 -15.68
N LEU A 89 -6.60 -8.94 -14.60
CA LEU A 89 -6.98 -9.70 -13.41
C LEU A 89 -7.98 -10.82 -13.76
N LEU A 90 -9.04 -10.51 -14.50
CA LEU A 90 -10.04 -11.51 -14.90
C LEU A 90 -9.42 -12.60 -15.77
N ARG A 91 -8.54 -12.24 -16.71
CA ARG A 91 -7.81 -13.21 -17.54
C ARG A 91 -6.98 -14.18 -16.68
N GLU A 92 -6.20 -13.65 -15.74
CA GLU A 92 -5.36 -14.48 -14.88
C GLU A 92 -6.20 -15.34 -13.92
N LEU A 93 -7.29 -14.81 -13.35
CA LEU A 93 -8.22 -15.58 -12.54
C LEU A 93 -8.83 -16.74 -13.34
N GLN A 94 -9.25 -16.52 -14.59
CA GLN A 94 -9.78 -17.56 -15.48
C GLN A 94 -8.74 -18.63 -15.79
N ASN A 95 -7.46 -18.30 -15.85
CA ASN A 95 -6.36 -19.23 -16.10
C ASN A 95 -5.93 -20.03 -14.87
N ALA A 96 -6.41 -19.69 -13.67
CA ALA A 96 -6.05 -20.36 -12.43
C ALA A 96 -6.34 -21.86 -12.45
N ARG A 97 -5.42 -22.69 -11.94
CA ARG A 97 -5.52 -24.17 -11.96
C ARG A 97 -5.46 -24.81 -10.58
N GLN A 98 -4.79 -24.18 -9.61
CA GLN A 98 -4.54 -24.77 -8.30
C GLN A 98 -5.18 -23.94 -7.18
N HIS A 99 -4.84 -22.63 -7.09
CA HIS A 99 -5.35 -21.78 -6.04
C HIS A 99 -5.40 -20.30 -6.45
N ILE A 100 -6.33 -19.58 -5.83
CA ILE A 100 -6.45 -18.12 -5.87
C ILE A 100 -6.48 -17.63 -4.43
N HIS A 101 -5.52 -16.82 -4.05
CA HIS A 101 -5.50 -16.07 -2.80
C HIS A 101 -5.72 -14.59 -3.11
N ILE A 102 -6.77 -14.01 -2.55
CA ILE A 102 -7.21 -12.65 -2.88
C ILE A 102 -7.49 -11.85 -1.61
N GLU A 103 -6.96 -10.66 -1.53
CA GLU A 103 -7.08 -9.77 -0.39
C GLU A 103 -7.26 -8.34 -0.84
N PHE A 104 -8.36 -7.70 -0.39
CA PHE A 104 -8.66 -6.31 -0.71
C PHE A 104 -9.21 -5.55 0.48
N TYR A 105 -8.84 -4.26 0.57
CA TYR A 105 -9.44 -3.33 1.52
C TYR A 105 -10.91 -3.07 1.18
N ILE A 106 -11.22 -2.87 -0.12
CA ILE A 106 -12.57 -2.67 -0.61
C ILE A 106 -12.88 -3.71 -1.69
N PHE A 107 -13.94 -4.48 -1.48
CA PHE A 107 -14.52 -5.40 -2.44
C PHE A 107 -16.04 -5.21 -2.39
N GLU A 108 -16.59 -4.43 -3.33
CA GLU A 108 -17.99 -4.00 -3.29
C GLU A 108 -18.95 -4.92 -4.04
N ASP A 109 -20.23 -4.93 -3.63
CA ASP A 109 -21.34 -5.58 -4.33
C ASP A 109 -21.87 -4.65 -5.44
N ASP A 110 -20.99 -4.31 -6.40
CA ASP A 110 -21.31 -3.56 -7.60
C ASP A 110 -21.02 -4.38 -8.87
N ALA A 111 -21.14 -3.77 -10.04
CA ALA A 111 -20.93 -4.50 -11.32
C ALA A 111 -19.53 -5.14 -11.40
N ILE A 112 -18.50 -4.46 -10.91
CA ILE A 112 -17.11 -4.96 -10.95
C ILE A 112 -16.90 -6.04 -9.91
N GLY A 113 -17.34 -5.81 -8.67
CA GLY A 113 -17.20 -6.81 -7.62
C GLY A 113 -17.95 -8.11 -7.97
N ARG A 114 -19.15 -8.01 -8.53
CA ARG A 114 -19.92 -9.20 -8.99
C ARG A 114 -19.21 -9.93 -10.10
N MET A 115 -18.64 -9.22 -11.08
CA MET A 115 -17.88 -9.84 -12.18
C MET A 115 -16.70 -10.67 -11.64
N VAL A 116 -15.93 -10.11 -10.70
CA VAL A 116 -14.81 -10.84 -10.06
C VAL A 116 -15.34 -12.00 -9.22
N ARG A 117 -16.38 -11.78 -8.40
CA ARG A 117 -17.03 -12.83 -7.60
C ARG A 117 -17.45 -14.02 -8.48
N ASP A 118 -18.10 -13.75 -9.60
CA ASP A 118 -18.65 -14.80 -10.48
C ASP A 118 -17.52 -15.67 -11.06
N VAL A 119 -16.39 -15.07 -11.45
CA VAL A 119 -15.20 -15.83 -11.86
C VAL A 119 -14.64 -16.66 -10.71
N LEU A 120 -14.54 -16.09 -9.49
CA LEU A 120 -14.07 -16.84 -8.32
C LEU A 120 -14.98 -18.03 -8.00
N VAL A 121 -16.30 -17.86 -8.08
CA VAL A 121 -17.30 -18.92 -7.88
C VAL A 121 -17.18 -20.00 -8.95
N GLU A 122 -17.02 -19.63 -10.22
CA GLU A 122 -16.78 -20.57 -11.31
C GLU A 122 -15.52 -21.41 -11.06
N LYS A 123 -14.40 -20.76 -10.68
CA LYS A 123 -13.13 -21.44 -10.41
C LYS A 123 -13.21 -22.35 -9.19
N ALA A 124 -13.90 -21.93 -8.13
CA ALA A 124 -14.10 -22.77 -6.94
C ALA A 124 -14.93 -24.04 -7.28
N ARG A 125 -16.00 -23.89 -8.06
CA ARG A 125 -16.81 -25.02 -8.55
C ARG A 125 -16.02 -25.96 -9.47
N ALA A 126 -15.03 -25.43 -10.19
CA ALA A 126 -14.11 -26.22 -11.01
C ALA A 126 -12.98 -26.90 -10.20
N GLY A 127 -12.98 -26.74 -8.85
CA GLY A 127 -12.02 -27.40 -7.96
C GLY A 127 -10.75 -26.57 -7.66
N VAL A 128 -10.69 -25.31 -8.08
CA VAL A 128 -9.62 -24.40 -7.68
C VAL A 128 -9.84 -23.96 -6.23
N GLU A 129 -8.81 -24.01 -5.40
CA GLU A 129 -8.87 -23.55 -4.03
C GLU A 129 -8.89 -22.01 -3.98
N VAL A 130 -9.94 -21.42 -3.43
CA VAL A 130 -10.09 -19.96 -3.37
C VAL A 130 -10.19 -19.48 -1.93
N ARG A 131 -9.32 -18.52 -1.55
CA ARG A 131 -9.36 -17.83 -0.25
C ARG A 131 -9.45 -16.32 -0.45
N LEU A 132 -10.41 -15.72 0.24
CA LEU A 132 -10.67 -14.28 0.22
C LEU A 132 -10.52 -13.67 1.62
N ILE A 133 -9.73 -12.60 1.70
CA ILE A 133 -9.71 -11.69 2.85
C ILE A 133 -10.25 -10.33 2.41
N TYR A 134 -11.17 -9.77 3.19
CA TYR A 134 -11.64 -8.39 3.01
C TYR A 134 -11.59 -7.62 4.33
N ASP A 135 -11.40 -6.29 4.27
CA ASP A 135 -11.45 -5.45 5.47
C ASP A 135 -12.90 -5.18 5.89
N ASP A 136 -13.22 -5.41 7.16
CA ASP A 136 -14.58 -5.29 7.68
C ASP A 136 -15.15 -3.87 7.57
N VAL A 137 -14.33 -2.84 7.78
CA VAL A 137 -14.74 -1.44 7.66
C VAL A 137 -14.74 -0.97 6.21
N GLY A 138 -13.73 -1.38 5.43
CA GLY A 138 -13.65 -1.08 3.99
C GLY A 138 -14.84 -1.62 3.20
N CYS A 139 -15.43 -2.72 3.67
CA CYS A 139 -16.59 -3.39 3.06
C CYS A 139 -17.87 -3.26 3.88
N TRP A 140 -17.98 -2.29 4.77
CA TRP A 140 -19.12 -2.11 5.71
C TRP A 140 -20.50 -2.10 5.03
N HIS A 141 -20.58 -1.55 3.83
CA HIS A 141 -21.84 -1.43 3.09
C HIS A 141 -22.19 -2.68 2.26
N VAL A 142 -21.28 -3.66 2.20
CA VAL A 142 -21.48 -4.87 1.40
C VAL A 142 -22.40 -5.82 2.16
N PRO A 143 -23.55 -6.22 1.59
CA PRO A 143 -24.47 -7.12 2.25
C PRO A 143 -23.89 -8.54 2.37
N ASN A 144 -24.18 -9.23 3.46
CA ASN A 144 -23.68 -10.59 3.73
C ASN A 144 -23.99 -11.57 2.59
N ARG A 145 -25.18 -11.45 1.94
CA ARG A 145 -25.56 -12.28 0.80
C ARG A 145 -24.51 -12.33 -0.33
N PHE A 146 -23.73 -11.24 -0.50
CA PHE A 146 -22.66 -11.18 -1.49
C PHE A 146 -21.56 -12.21 -1.19
N TYR A 147 -21.23 -12.39 0.07
CA TYR A 147 -20.26 -13.37 0.54
C TYR A 147 -20.86 -14.77 0.69
N ASP A 148 -22.16 -14.88 0.97
CA ASP A 148 -22.85 -16.17 1.13
C ASP A 148 -22.83 -16.98 -0.18
N GLU A 149 -22.92 -16.32 -1.33
CA GLU A 149 -22.78 -16.96 -2.64
C GLU A 149 -21.38 -17.57 -2.83
N MET A 150 -20.33 -16.87 -2.40
CA MET A 150 -18.96 -17.38 -2.44
C MET A 150 -18.76 -18.55 -1.48
N LEU A 151 -19.25 -18.43 -0.25
CA LEU A 151 -19.19 -19.49 0.76
C LEU A 151 -19.92 -20.75 0.28
N SER A 152 -21.09 -20.61 -0.36
CA SER A 152 -21.87 -21.71 -0.91
C SER A 152 -21.15 -22.43 -2.07
N ALA A 153 -20.25 -21.75 -2.75
CA ALA A 153 -19.40 -22.32 -3.80
C ALA A 153 -18.12 -22.98 -3.27
N GLY A 154 -17.90 -22.98 -1.94
CA GLY A 154 -16.72 -23.55 -1.32
C GLY A 154 -15.53 -22.59 -1.18
N ILE A 155 -15.72 -21.30 -1.44
CA ILE A 155 -14.69 -20.29 -1.21
C ILE A 155 -14.54 -20.02 0.29
N GLU A 156 -13.33 -20.04 0.79
CA GLU A 156 -13.04 -19.64 2.16
C GLU A 156 -12.95 -18.11 2.26
N VAL A 157 -13.94 -17.48 2.95
CA VAL A 157 -14.04 -16.02 3.08
C VAL A 157 -13.81 -15.62 4.53
N ARG A 158 -12.94 -14.63 4.77
CA ARG A 158 -12.65 -14.10 6.11
C ARG A 158 -12.63 -12.58 6.10
N SER A 159 -13.27 -11.98 7.13
CA SER A 159 -13.17 -10.54 7.38
C SER A 159 -11.95 -10.23 8.25
N PHE A 160 -11.20 -9.19 7.87
CA PHE A 160 -10.05 -8.71 8.64
C PHE A 160 -10.51 -7.73 9.71
N LEU A 161 -10.12 -7.96 10.97
CA LEU A 161 -10.41 -7.11 12.13
C LEU A 161 -11.91 -6.77 12.27
N LYS A 162 -12.76 -7.81 12.36
CA LYS A 162 -14.20 -7.66 12.53
C LYS A 162 -14.54 -6.72 13.69
N VAL A 163 -15.29 -5.66 13.38
CA VAL A 163 -15.74 -4.68 14.35
C VAL A 163 -17.01 -5.18 15.02
N ARG A 164 -16.94 -5.41 16.33
CA ARG A 164 -18.11 -5.76 17.17
C ARG A 164 -18.47 -4.57 18.06
N PHE A 165 -19.76 -4.32 18.23
CA PHE A 165 -20.24 -3.33 19.21
C PHE A 165 -19.83 -3.72 20.65
N PRO A 166 -19.47 -2.76 21.54
CA PRO A 166 -19.44 -1.31 21.35
C PRO A 166 -18.20 -0.83 20.56
N LEU A 167 -18.38 0.23 19.78
CA LEU A 167 -17.43 0.83 18.82
C LEU A 167 -16.09 1.33 19.42
N PHE A 168 -15.90 1.22 20.72
CA PHE A 168 -14.76 1.80 21.44
C PHE A 168 -13.62 0.80 21.68
N THR A 169 -13.26 0.01 20.69
CA THR A 169 -12.03 -0.77 20.78
C THR A 169 -10.95 -0.09 19.96
N SER A 170 -9.72 -0.01 20.49
CA SER A 170 -8.52 0.49 19.77
C SER A 170 -8.28 -0.24 18.43
N LYS A 171 -8.93 -1.39 18.24
CA LYS A 171 -8.89 -2.19 17.00
C LYS A 171 -9.65 -1.56 15.82
N VAL A 172 -10.54 -0.58 16.06
CA VAL A 172 -11.25 0.14 14.98
C VAL A 172 -10.30 0.95 14.10
N ASN A 173 -9.19 1.42 14.66
CA ASN A 173 -8.20 2.23 13.94
C ASN A 173 -7.26 1.42 13.04
N TYR A 174 -7.05 0.13 13.34
CA TYR A 174 -6.18 -0.73 12.55
C TYR A 174 -6.95 -1.31 11.37
N ARG A 175 -6.49 -1.06 10.14
CA ARG A 175 -7.15 -1.55 8.92
C ARG A 175 -6.19 -2.32 8.05
N ASN A 176 -6.71 -3.33 7.37
CA ASN A 176 -5.95 -4.00 6.32
C ASN A 176 -6.12 -3.24 5.01
N HIS A 177 -5.10 -2.47 4.65
CA HIS A 177 -5.14 -1.66 3.43
C HIS A 177 -4.40 -2.32 2.26
N ARG A 178 -3.94 -3.57 2.40
CA ARG A 178 -3.29 -4.34 1.34
C ARG A 178 -4.27 -4.67 0.21
N LYS A 179 -3.76 -4.78 -1.00
CA LYS A 179 -4.43 -5.28 -2.18
C LYS A 179 -3.49 -6.27 -2.83
N ILE A 180 -3.79 -7.53 -2.62
CA ILE A 180 -2.94 -8.65 -3.05
C ILE A 180 -3.82 -9.67 -3.77
N VAL A 181 -3.37 -10.13 -4.93
CA VAL A 181 -3.88 -11.35 -5.55
C VAL A 181 -2.70 -12.25 -5.86
N VAL A 182 -2.79 -13.52 -5.52
CA VAL A 182 -1.82 -14.54 -5.91
C VAL A 182 -2.56 -15.69 -6.59
N ILE A 183 -2.12 -16.02 -7.78
CA ILE A 183 -2.70 -17.08 -8.61
C ILE A 183 -1.64 -18.14 -8.84
N ASP A 184 -1.92 -19.36 -8.39
CA ASP A 184 -1.07 -20.56 -8.52
C ASP A 184 0.37 -20.36 -7.98
N GLY A 185 0.61 -19.32 -7.14
CA GLY A 185 1.93 -18.94 -6.65
C GLY A 185 2.87 -18.39 -7.75
N ARG A 186 2.38 -18.11 -8.95
CA ARG A 186 3.15 -17.73 -10.14
C ARG A 186 2.88 -16.31 -10.62
N VAL A 187 1.64 -15.87 -10.52
CA VAL A 187 1.20 -14.53 -10.89
C VAL A 187 0.72 -13.80 -9.65
N GLY A 188 1.13 -12.56 -9.49
CA GLY A 188 0.72 -11.71 -8.38
C GLY A 188 0.28 -10.33 -8.83
N PHE A 189 -0.73 -9.78 -8.15
CA PHE A 189 -1.13 -8.37 -8.32
C PHE A 189 -0.91 -7.61 -7.02
N ILE A 190 -0.40 -6.37 -7.13
CA ILE A 190 -0.16 -5.47 -6.02
C ILE A 190 -0.31 -4.02 -6.46
N GLY A 191 -0.91 -3.16 -5.64
CA GLY A 191 -0.99 -1.73 -5.94
C GLY A 191 -2.04 -0.97 -5.15
N GLY A 192 -2.51 0.16 -5.70
CA GLY A 192 -3.46 1.06 -5.04
C GLY A 192 -4.93 0.75 -5.33
N MET A 193 -5.25 0.05 -6.43
CA MET A 193 -6.62 -0.16 -6.89
C MET A 193 -7.36 -1.21 -6.06
N ASN A 194 -8.62 -0.93 -5.73
CA ASN A 194 -9.56 -1.88 -5.12
C ASN A 194 -10.57 -2.42 -6.14
N LEU A 195 -11.43 -3.34 -5.71
CA LEU A 195 -12.48 -3.95 -6.53
C LEU A 195 -13.81 -3.22 -6.30
N ALA A 196 -14.00 -2.11 -7.01
CA ALA A 196 -15.24 -1.35 -7.04
C ALA A 196 -15.34 -0.52 -8.33
N GLU A 197 -16.57 -0.25 -8.77
CA GLU A 197 -16.87 0.43 -10.05
C GLU A 197 -16.20 1.80 -10.16
N ARG A 198 -16.08 2.54 -9.05
CA ARG A 198 -15.42 3.87 -9.03
C ARG A 198 -13.95 3.83 -9.44
N TYR A 199 -13.23 2.72 -9.25
CA TYR A 199 -11.83 2.55 -9.70
C TYR A 199 -11.73 2.40 -11.22
N MET A 200 -12.82 1.98 -11.88
CA MET A 200 -12.90 1.79 -13.33
C MET A 200 -13.46 3.05 -14.02
N ARG A 201 -14.56 3.58 -13.50
CA ARG A 201 -15.29 4.71 -14.12
C ARG A 201 -14.87 6.08 -13.61
N GLY A 202 -14.24 6.13 -12.44
CA GLY A 202 -13.96 7.39 -11.75
C GLY A 202 -15.20 8.01 -11.12
N PHE A 203 -15.13 9.31 -10.92
CA PHE A 203 -16.23 10.16 -10.44
C PHE A 203 -16.88 10.91 -11.59
N SER A 204 -18.05 11.50 -11.38
CA SER A 204 -18.73 12.36 -12.38
C SER A 204 -17.88 13.57 -12.79
N TRP A 205 -16.87 13.95 -12.00
CA TRP A 205 -16.00 15.08 -12.21
C TRP A 205 -14.58 14.71 -12.71
N GLY A 206 -14.30 13.44 -12.93
CA GLY A 206 -13.01 13.02 -13.47
C GLY A 206 -12.66 11.55 -13.26
N ILE A 207 -11.61 11.11 -13.92
CA ILE A 207 -11.11 9.73 -13.86
C ILE A 207 -10.55 9.39 -12.48
N TRP A 208 -10.52 8.09 -12.17
CA TRP A 208 -9.74 7.53 -11.07
C TRP A 208 -8.37 7.13 -11.60
N ARG A 209 -7.33 7.85 -11.20
CA ARG A 209 -5.95 7.58 -11.61
C ARG A 209 -5.21 6.87 -10.48
N ASP A 210 -4.87 5.62 -10.68
CA ASP A 210 -4.13 4.81 -9.69
C ASP A 210 -3.05 3.98 -10.39
N THR A 211 -2.16 3.35 -9.62
CA THR A 211 -1.13 2.46 -10.15
C THR A 211 -1.22 1.08 -9.52
N HIS A 212 -1.15 0.05 -10.35
CA HIS A 212 -1.17 -1.34 -9.95
C HIS A 212 -0.19 -2.15 -10.79
N LEU A 213 0.38 -3.20 -10.23
CA LEU A 213 1.35 -4.06 -10.89
C LEU A 213 0.81 -5.48 -11.01
N LEU A 214 1.10 -6.13 -12.13
CA LEU A 214 1.17 -7.58 -12.25
C LEU A 214 2.64 -7.97 -12.14
N LEU A 215 2.93 -8.97 -11.34
CA LEU A 215 4.24 -9.57 -11.15
C LEU A 215 4.19 -11.02 -11.59
N GLU A 216 5.17 -11.46 -12.36
CA GLU A 216 5.46 -12.86 -12.64
C GLU A 216 6.90 -13.14 -12.23
N GLY A 217 7.15 -14.23 -11.54
CA GLY A 217 8.47 -14.60 -11.07
C GLY A 217 8.53 -14.81 -9.56
N LYS A 218 9.73 -15.01 -9.05
CA LYS A 218 9.99 -15.41 -7.64
C LYS A 218 9.49 -14.39 -6.62
N ALA A 219 9.34 -13.10 -6.99
CA ALA A 219 8.81 -12.07 -6.09
C ALA A 219 7.35 -12.33 -5.67
N VAL A 220 6.59 -13.12 -6.45
CA VAL A 220 5.25 -13.57 -6.07
C VAL A 220 5.24 -14.34 -4.76
N HIS A 221 6.34 -15.02 -4.40
CA HIS A 221 6.49 -15.70 -3.10
C HIS A 221 6.44 -14.72 -1.92
N GLY A 222 6.88 -13.46 -2.12
CA GLY A 222 6.73 -12.41 -1.13
C GLY A 222 5.26 -12.04 -0.91
N LEU A 223 4.47 -11.89 -1.98
CA LEU A 223 3.03 -11.65 -1.90
C LEU A 223 2.28 -12.83 -1.28
N GLN A 224 2.65 -14.05 -1.68
CA GLN A 224 2.09 -15.28 -1.12
C GLN A 224 2.34 -15.36 0.39
N THR A 225 3.54 -15.01 0.82
CA THR A 225 3.90 -15.00 2.25
C THR A 225 3.10 -13.96 3.00
N ALA A 226 2.95 -12.75 2.46
CA ALA A 226 2.15 -11.68 3.06
C ALA A 226 0.68 -12.13 3.24
N PHE A 227 0.06 -12.69 2.18
CA PHE A 227 -1.30 -13.22 2.24
C PHE A 227 -1.44 -14.33 3.30
N LEU A 228 -0.53 -15.30 3.34
CA LEU A 228 -0.62 -16.44 4.27
C LEU A 228 -0.42 -16.01 5.74
N LEU A 229 0.38 -14.98 6.00
CA LEU A 229 0.50 -14.35 7.32
C LEU A 229 -0.81 -13.68 7.74
N ASP A 230 -1.44 -12.94 6.82
CA ASP A 230 -2.73 -12.31 7.06
C ASP A 230 -3.86 -13.34 7.19
N TRP A 231 -3.81 -14.42 6.41
CA TRP A 231 -4.73 -15.55 6.56
C TRP A 231 -4.62 -16.18 7.95
N TYR A 232 -3.40 -16.46 8.39
CA TYR A 232 -3.18 -16.97 9.75
C TYR A 232 -3.67 -15.98 10.83
N PHE A 233 -3.53 -14.70 10.58
CA PHE A 233 -4.02 -13.67 11.50
C PHE A 233 -5.54 -13.75 11.70
N VAL A 234 -6.31 -13.97 10.63
CA VAL A 234 -7.78 -13.97 10.68
C VAL A 234 -8.39 -15.35 10.98
N ASP A 235 -7.80 -16.44 10.48
CA ASP A 235 -8.35 -17.80 10.55
C ASP A 235 -7.67 -18.70 11.61
N ARG A 236 -6.46 -18.36 12.03
CA ARG A 236 -5.59 -19.16 12.94
C ARG A 236 -5.14 -20.50 12.36
N THR A 237 -5.43 -20.78 11.11
CA THR A 237 -4.96 -21.99 10.41
C THR A 237 -3.65 -21.70 9.70
N LEU A 238 -2.60 -22.50 10.05
CA LEU A 238 -1.31 -22.39 9.39
C LEU A 238 -1.33 -23.13 8.05
N ILE A 239 -1.28 -22.35 6.97
CA ILE A 239 -1.16 -22.85 5.62
C ILE A 239 0.29 -22.71 5.16
N SER A 240 0.98 -23.83 4.94
CA SER A 240 2.43 -23.84 4.60
C SER A 240 2.80 -24.88 3.56
N ALA A 241 1.83 -25.38 2.76
CA ALA A 241 2.10 -26.40 1.75
C ALA A 241 3.01 -25.88 0.63
N SER A 242 3.88 -26.76 0.09
CA SER A 242 4.86 -26.40 -0.95
C SER A 242 4.22 -25.98 -2.28
N ARG A 243 2.99 -26.46 -2.55
CA ARG A 243 2.23 -26.09 -3.74
C ARG A 243 1.98 -24.59 -3.90
N TYR A 244 1.97 -23.82 -2.78
CA TYR A 244 1.80 -22.38 -2.81
C TYR A 244 3.08 -21.62 -3.18
N PHE A 245 4.21 -22.32 -3.20
CA PHE A 245 5.54 -21.79 -3.53
C PHE A 245 6.18 -22.67 -4.61
N PRO A 246 5.61 -22.68 -5.83
CA PRO A 246 6.16 -23.49 -6.90
C PRO A 246 7.57 -23.02 -7.27
N LYS A 247 8.41 -23.96 -7.70
CA LYS A 247 9.70 -23.60 -8.31
C LYS A 247 9.44 -22.79 -9.58
N MET A 248 10.13 -21.68 -9.73
CA MET A 248 9.95 -20.75 -10.84
C MET A 248 11.28 -20.46 -11.53
N GLU A 249 11.22 -20.37 -12.85
CA GLU A 249 12.29 -19.86 -13.67
C GLU A 249 12.16 -18.33 -13.78
N ALA A 250 13.21 -17.66 -14.24
CA ALA A 250 13.18 -16.25 -14.52
C ALA A 250 12.19 -15.96 -15.68
N THR A 251 11.30 -15.00 -15.47
CA THR A 251 10.31 -14.54 -16.45
C THR A 251 10.66 -13.16 -17.02
N GLY A 252 11.62 -12.48 -16.41
CA GLY A 252 12.11 -11.14 -16.76
C GLY A 252 13.46 -10.88 -16.11
N THR A 253 13.78 -9.61 -15.89
CA THR A 253 15.08 -9.16 -15.38
C THR A 253 15.00 -8.34 -14.10
N SER A 254 13.78 -7.98 -13.64
CA SER A 254 13.62 -7.06 -12.52
C SER A 254 13.95 -7.69 -11.20
N LEU A 255 14.72 -6.97 -10.37
CA LEU A 255 14.95 -7.28 -8.96
C LEU A 255 13.85 -6.63 -8.12
N VAL A 256 13.06 -7.44 -7.42
CA VAL A 256 11.87 -7.01 -6.67
C VAL A 256 11.92 -7.51 -5.23
N GLN A 257 11.57 -6.64 -4.29
CA GLN A 257 11.44 -6.95 -2.87
C GLN A 257 10.04 -6.55 -2.40
N ILE A 258 9.26 -7.51 -1.91
CA ILE A 258 7.92 -7.27 -1.36
C ILE A 258 8.06 -6.96 0.12
N VAL A 259 7.69 -5.75 0.50
CA VAL A 259 7.84 -5.23 1.86
C VAL A 259 6.46 -4.99 2.46
N THR A 260 6.24 -5.56 3.63
CA THR A 260 5.04 -5.33 4.43
C THR A 260 5.34 -4.39 5.59
N SER A 261 4.34 -3.66 6.04
CA SER A 261 4.35 -2.90 7.29
C SER A 261 3.05 -3.16 8.03
N ASP A 262 3.10 -3.16 9.35
CA ASP A 262 1.92 -3.33 10.18
C ASP A 262 1.99 -2.48 11.47
N PRO A 263 0.82 -2.19 12.10
CA PRO A 263 0.76 -1.34 13.28
C PRO A 263 1.28 -2.01 14.55
N ILE A 264 1.50 -3.33 14.51
CA ILE A 264 1.77 -4.17 15.68
C ILE A 264 3.27 -4.36 15.86
N GLY A 265 4.01 -4.39 14.73
CA GLY A 265 5.45 -4.54 14.70
C GLY A 265 6.20 -3.44 15.46
N PRO A 266 7.46 -3.71 15.85
CA PRO A 266 8.32 -2.74 16.54
C PRO A 266 8.80 -1.62 15.61
N TRP A 267 8.76 -1.84 14.31
CA TRP A 267 9.31 -0.97 13.28
C TRP A 267 8.20 -0.43 12.38
N LYS A 268 8.48 0.64 11.65
CA LYS A 268 7.64 1.22 10.61
C LYS A 268 8.37 1.07 9.27
N GLU A 269 8.40 -0.15 8.80
CA GLU A 269 9.35 -0.64 7.82
C GLU A 269 9.27 0.13 6.51
N ILE A 270 8.06 0.28 5.94
CA ILE A 270 7.87 1.02 4.67
C ILE A 270 8.23 2.50 4.88
N MET A 271 7.80 3.12 5.99
CA MET A 271 8.16 4.51 6.30
C MET A 271 9.68 4.69 6.43
N GLN A 272 10.35 3.80 7.16
CA GLN A 272 11.80 3.84 7.35
C GLN A 272 12.54 3.65 6.01
N GLY A 273 12.05 2.73 5.18
CA GLY A 273 12.59 2.49 3.85
C GLY A 273 12.42 3.68 2.92
N LEU A 274 11.23 4.31 2.92
CA LEU A 274 10.97 5.53 2.14
C LEU A 274 11.84 6.69 2.61
N SER A 275 11.97 6.89 3.91
CA SER A 275 12.87 7.91 4.46
C SER A 275 14.33 7.69 4.02
N MET A 276 14.80 6.44 4.03
CA MET A 276 16.15 6.10 3.57
C MET A 276 16.29 6.32 2.06
N ALA A 277 15.29 5.95 1.26
CA ALA A 277 15.28 6.14 -0.19
C ALA A 277 15.30 7.63 -0.57
N ILE A 278 14.47 8.46 0.08
CA ILE A 278 14.43 9.91 -0.13
C ILE A 278 15.80 10.54 0.22
N SER A 279 16.36 10.18 1.39
CA SER A 279 17.64 10.71 1.83
C SER A 279 18.84 10.22 1.00
N GLY A 280 18.70 9.08 0.33
CA GLY A 280 19.72 8.49 -0.55
C GLY A 280 19.65 8.96 -2.00
N ALA A 281 18.59 9.67 -2.40
CA ALA A 281 18.42 10.19 -3.74
C ALA A 281 19.52 11.21 -4.09
N LYS A 282 20.01 11.13 -5.35
CA LYS A 282 21.13 11.95 -5.84
C LYS A 282 20.72 12.96 -6.88
N LYS A 283 19.78 12.59 -7.76
CA LYS A 283 19.32 13.42 -8.90
C LYS A 283 17.91 13.89 -8.68
N TYR A 284 16.98 12.97 -8.42
CA TYR A 284 15.57 13.27 -8.25
C TYR A 284 14.84 12.23 -7.41
N PHE A 285 13.73 12.65 -6.79
CA PHE A 285 12.77 11.78 -6.12
C PHE A 285 11.35 12.28 -6.40
N TYR A 286 10.55 11.52 -7.15
CA TYR A 286 9.19 11.88 -7.53
C TYR A 286 8.18 11.02 -6.79
N ILE A 287 7.11 11.65 -6.30
CA ILE A 287 6.11 11.04 -5.44
C ILE A 287 4.71 11.34 -5.97
N GLN A 288 3.88 10.31 -6.16
CA GLN A 288 2.43 10.43 -6.30
C GLN A 288 1.76 9.84 -5.07
N THR A 289 0.85 10.56 -4.45
CA THR A 289 0.04 10.09 -3.32
C THR A 289 -1.29 10.84 -3.25
N PRO A 290 -2.40 10.17 -2.85
CA PRO A 290 -3.69 10.87 -2.71
C PRO A 290 -3.73 11.80 -1.50
N TYR A 291 -2.99 11.45 -0.45
CA TYR A 291 -2.96 12.18 0.81
C TYR A 291 -1.51 12.45 1.21
N PHE A 292 -1.26 13.65 1.75
CA PHE A 292 0.04 14.07 2.23
C PHE A 292 -0.08 14.60 3.66
N LEU A 293 -0.08 13.67 4.60
CA LEU A 293 -0.08 13.93 6.05
C LEU A 293 1.17 13.26 6.66
N PRO A 294 2.37 13.70 6.24
CA PRO A 294 3.61 12.98 6.52
C PRO A 294 3.94 12.98 8.00
N THR A 295 4.66 11.95 8.44
CA THR A 295 5.39 11.98 9.71
C THR A 295 6.55 12.96 9.61
N GLU A 296 7.04 13.43 10.77
CA GLU A 296 8.21 14.33 10.83
C GLU A 296 9.42 13.74 10.10
N GLN A 297 9.61 12.42 10.18
CA GLN A 297 10.71 11.73 9.52
C GLN A 297 10.65 11.87 7.99
N ILE A 298 9.49 11.66 7.38
CA ILE A 298 9.31 11.80 5.92
C ILE A 298 9.41 13.26 5.50
N LEU A 299 8.80 14.17 6.28
CA LEU A 299 8.84 15.60 6.01
C LEU A 299 10.28 16.11 6.01
N ALA A 300 11.06 15.78 7.05
CA ALA A 300 12.47 16.16 7.17
C ALA A 300 13.33 15.55 6.04
N ALA A 301 13.10 14.29 5.66
CA ALA A 301 13.83 13.66 4.57
C ALA A 301 13.60 14.39 3.24
N MET A 302 12.33 14.74 2.91
CA MET A 302 12.00 15.48 1.69
C MET A 302 12.61 16.89 1.68
N GLN A 303 12.53 17.60 2.80
CA GLN A 303 13.13 18.94 2.94
C GLN A 303 14.65 18.89 2.77
N THR A 304 15.30 17.96 3.47
CA THR A 304 16.76 17.80 3.40
C THR A 304 17.24 17.45 2.01
N ALA A 305 16.57 16.52 1.32
CA ALA A 305 16.91 16.15 -0.05
C ALA A 305 16.76 17.35 -1.01
N ALA A 306 15.66 18.10 -0.92
CA ALA A 306 15.43 19.28 -1.76
C ALA A 306 16.45 20.39 -1.49
N LEU A 307 16.76 20.69 -0.21
CA LEU A 307 17.78 21.68 0.18
C LEU A 307 19.19 21.24 -0.25
N ALA A 308 19.44 19.94 -0.35
CA ALA A 308 20.71 19.39 -0.87
C ALA A 308 20.79 19.40 -2.41
N GLY A 309 19.77 19.92 -3.11
CA GLY A 309 19.77 20.07 -4.57
C GLY A 309 19.13 18.93 -5.35
N VAL A 310 18.52 17.95 -4.67
CA VAL A 310 17.75 16.88 -5.34
C VAL A 310 16.43 17.44 -5.88
N ASP A 311 16.04 17.09 -7.11
CA ASP A 311 14.75 17.47 -7.68
C ASP A 311 13.62 16.64 -7.05
N VAL A 312 13.09 17.12 -5.92
CA VAL A 312 11.97 16.47 -5.23
C VAL A 312 10.65 17.00 -5.76
N ARG A 313 9.80 16.11 -6.28
CA ARG A 313 8.46 16.45 -6.79
C ARG A 313 7.37 15.66 -6.08
N LEU A 314 6.33 16.37 -5.66
CA LEU A 314 5.13 15.79 -5.04
C LEU A 314 3.91 16.09 -5.92
N MET A 315 3.19 15.04 -6.29
CA MET A 315 1.94 15.15 -7.03
C MET A 315 0.77 14.69 -6.16
N LEU A 316 -0.23 15.56 -6.06
CA LEU A 316 -1.45 15.37 -5.26
C LEU A 316 -2.70 15.58 -6.13
N PRO A 317 -3.86 15.02 -5.77
CA PRO A 317 -5.10 15.34 -6.46
C PRO A 317 -5.52 16.80 -6.20
N MET A 318 -5.99 17.49 -7.23
CA MET A 318 -6.56 18.84 -7.09
C MET A 318 -7.91 18.82 -6.35
N ARG A 319 -8.70 17.77 -6.57
CA ARG A 319 -9.93 17.48 -5.84
C ARG A 319 -9.73 16.20 -5.06
N ALA A 320 -9.97 16.26 -3.76
CA ALA A 320 -9.93 15.07 -2.90
C ALA A 320 -11.33 14.46 -2.75
N ASP A 321 -11.36 13.20 -2.40
CA ASP A 321 -12.56 12.47 -1.99
C ASP A 321 -13.04 12.88 -0.60
N ASN A 322 -12.12 13.32 0.27
CA ASN A 322 -12.40 13.79 1.62
C ASN A 322 -11.82 15.21 1.83
N ARG A 323 -12.69 16.14 2.26
CA ARG A 323 -12.31 17.55 2.49
C ARG A 323 -11.35 17.73 3.66
N LEU A 324 -11.47 16.94 4.73
CA LEU A 324 -10.60 17.06 5.91
C LEU A 324 -9.18 16.62 5.57
N THR A 325 -9.02 15.46 4.92
CA THR A 325 -7.70 14.98 4.49
C THR A 325 -7.04 15.92 3.50
N HIS A 326 -7.83 16.58 2.64
CA HIS A 326 -7.31 17.59 1.72
C HIS A 326 -6.80 18.84 2.46
N LEU A 327 -7.57 19.36 3.42
CA LEU A 327 -7.13 20.49 4.26
C LEU A 327 -5.87 20.14 5.06
N GLY A 328 -5.84 18.93 5.64
CA GLY A 328 -4.66 18.41 6.31
C GLY A 328 -3.45 18.35 5.39
N SER A 329 -3.58 17.79 4.19
CA SER A 329 -2.50 17.76 3.19
C SER A 329 -2.02 19.16 2.84
N CYS A 330 -2.93 20.10 2.62
CA CYS A 330 -2.60 21.48 2.30
C CYS A 330 -1.79 22.20 3.40
N SER A 331 -1.94 21.79 4.68
CA SER A 331 -1.27 22.42 5.81
C SER A 331 0.26 22.22 5.82
N TYR A 332 0.76 21.17 5.18
CA TYR A 332 2.19 20.85 5.11
C TYR A 332 2.90 21.47 3.89
N LEU A 333 2.11 21.93 2.87
CA LEU A 333 2.70 22.30 1.59
C LEU A 333 3.59 23.55 1.66
N ALA A 334 3.30 24.50 2.56
CA ALA A 334 4.15 25.67 2.74
C ALA A 334 5.57 25.26 3.19
N ASP A 335 5.66 24.30 4.12
CA ASP A 335 6.91 23.87 4.73
C ASP A 335 7.84 23.21 3.68
N ILE A 336 7.28 22.37 2.79
CA ILE A 336 8.07 21.71 1.75
C ILE A 336 8.33 22.59 0.53
N LEU A 337 7.42 23.50 0.18
CA LEU A 337 7.65 24.50 -0.87
C LEU A 337 8.81 25.44 -0.48
N GLN A 338 8.92 25.79 0.80
CA GLN A 338 10.00 26.64 1.32
C GLN A 338 11.35 25.94 1.21
N ALA A 339 11.39 24.61 1.34
CA ALA A 339 12.60 23.80 1.14
C ALA A 339 12.95 23.58 -0.34
N GLY A 340 12.09 23.98 -1.28
CA GLY A 340 12.35 23.83 -2.72
C GLY A 340 11.66 22.63 -3.38
N VAL A 341 10.85 21.87 -2.65
CA VAL A 341 10.04 20.77 -3.23
C VAL A 341 9.05 21.35 -4.23
N LYS A 342 8.96 20.74 -5.42
CA LYS A 342 8.01 21.14 -6.47
C LYS A 342 6.70 20.39 -6.29
N ILE A 343 5.59 21.11 -6.17
CA ILE A 343 4.27 20.53 -5.92
C ILE A 343 3.38 20.68 -7.15
N TYR A 344 2.67 19.62 -7.50
CA TYR A 344 1.79 19.53 -8.65
C TYR A 344 0.40 19.03 -8.23
N PHE A 345 -0.67 19.74 -8.60
CA PHE A 345 -2.05 19.31 -8.41
C PHE A 345 -2.64 18.74 -9.71
N TYR A 346 -2.95 17.44 -9.70
CA TYR A 346 -3.54 16.71 -10.81
C TYR A 346 -5.01 17.11 -11.03
N LYS A 347 -5.37 17.48 -12.29
CA LYS A 347 -6.68 18.09 -12.62
C LYS A 347 -7.70 17.14 -13.25
N LYS A 348 -7.25 16.10 -13.97
CA LYS A 348 -8.14 15.26 -14.77
C LYS A 348 -9.09 14.39 -13.94
N GLY A 349 -8.87 14.28 -12.64
CA GLY A 349 -9.68 13.45 -11.76
C GLY A 349 -9.04 13.26 -10.39
N PHE A 350 -9.35 12.14 -9.77
CA PHE A 350 -8.79 11.79 -8.47
C PHE A 350 -7.51 10.96 -8.64
N LEU A 351 -6.38 11.56 -8.31
CA LEU A 351 -5.10 10.85 -8.25
C LEU A 351 -5.03 10.06 -6.94
N HIS A 352 -5.08 8.74 -7.06
CA HIS A 352 -4.99 7.82 -5.91
C HIS A 352 -3.74 6.94 -5.96
N SER A 353 -2.84 7.16 -6.91
CA SER A 353 -1.58 6.43 -7.09
C SER A 353 -0.65 6.56 -5.88
N LYS A 354 0.03 5.48 -5.51
CA LYS A 354 1.11 5.45 -4.54
C LYS A 354 2.36 4.95 -5.26
N LEU A 355 2.88 5.83 -6.10
CA LEU A 355 4.06 5.60 -6.94
C LEU A 355 5.18 6.52 -6.49
N MET A 356 6.37 5.96 -6.34
CA MET A 356 7.58 6.74 -6.13
C MET A 356 8.69 6.22 -7.05
N VAL A 357 9.49 7.13 -7.56
CA VAL A 357 10.62 6.79 -8.43
C VAL A 357 11.80 7.71 -8.18
N SER A 358 13.01 7.15 -8.19
CA SER A 358 14.26 7.86 -7.89
C SER A 358 15.39 7.43 -8.84
N ASP A 359 16.11 8.42 -9.31
CA ASP A 359 17.44 8.29 -9.94
C ASP A 359 17.55 7.33 -11.13
N ASP A 360 16.42 6.97 -11.77
CA ASP A 360 16.30 5.96 -12.83
C ASP A 360 16.70 4.52 -12.41
N GLU A 361 16.69 4.23 -11.11
CA GLU A 361 17.16 2.94 -10.58
C GLU A 361 16.21 2.31 -9.55
N LEU A 362 15.49 3.13 -8.80
CA LEU A 362 14.57 2.68 -7.75
C LEU A 362 13.16 3.13 -8.06
N SER A 363 12.21 2.21 -7.94
CA SER A 363 10.79 2.56 -7.92
C SER A 363 10.03 1.76 -6.88
N THR A 364 8.90 2.28 -6.40
CA THR A 364 7.99 1.55 -5.51
C THR A 364 6.54 1.85 -5.83
N VAL A 365 5.73 0.80 -5.83
CA VAL A 365 4.28 0.85 -5.97
C VAL A 365 3.68 -0.08 -4.93
N GLY A 366 2.58 0.36 -4.31
CA GLY A 366 1.90 -0.46 -3.32
C GLY A 366 0.62 0.17 -2.80
N SER A 367 0.28 -0.17 -1.58
CA SER A 367 -0.92 0.32 -0.91
C SER A 367 -0.68 1.57 -0.05
N THR A 368 0.59 1.88 0.28
CA THR A 368 0.97 2.86 1.31
C THR A 368 0.86 4.29 0.81
N ASN A 369 -0.02 5.09 1.40
CA ASN A 369 -0.05 6.54 1.22
C ASN A 369 1.09 7.22 2.00
N VAL A 370 1.38 8.49 1.65
CA VAL A 370 2.27 9.33 2.46
C VAL A 370 1.46 10.02 3.55
N ASP A 371 0.89 9.22 4.44
CA ASP A 371 0.11 9.72 5.56
C ASP A 371 0.41 8.95 6.86
N PHE A 372 0.09 9.60 7.98
CA PHE A 372 0.31 9.04 9.31
C PHE A 372 -0.45 7.71 9.51
N ARG A 373 -1.67 7.60 8.94
CA ARG A 373 -2.49 6.41 9.07
C ARG A 373 -1.86 5.20 8.39
N SER A 374 -1.35 5.36 7.17
CA SER A 374 -0.66 4.28 6.46
C SER A 374 0.62 3.84 7.17
N PHE A 375 1.36 4.78 7.74
CA PHE A 375 2.62 4.45 8.40
C PHE A 375 2.46 3.86 9.81
N GLU A 376 1.38 4.22 10.53
CA GLU A 376 1.26 3.92 11.95
C GLU A 376 0.12 2.94 12.29
N HIS A 377 -0.94 2.89 11.46
CA HIS A 377 -2.19 2.22 11.81
C HIS A 377 -2.65 1.15 10.84
N ASN A 378 -2.18 1.17 9.59
CA ASN A 378 -2.60 0.21 8.59
C ASN A 378 -1.61 -0.95 8.44
N PHE A 379 -2.14 -2.10 8.01
CA PHE A 379 -1.37 -3.14 7.36
C PHE A 379 -1.20 -2.73 5.90
N GLU A 380 0.03 -2.55 5.47
CA GLU A 380 0.39 -2.07 4.14
C GLU A 380 1.35 -3.04 3.43
N VAL A 381 1.44 -2.93 2.11
CA VAL A 381 2.39 -3.69 1.29
C VAL A 381 2.86 -2.86 0.11
N ASN A 382 4.17 -2.86 -0.14
CA ASN A 382 4.79 -2.22 -1.28
C ASN A 382 5.76 -3.18 -2.00
N ALA A 383 5.80 -3.10 -3.32
CA ALA A 383 6.89 -3.64 -4.13
C ALA A 383 7.97 -2.57 -4.26
N PHE A 384 9.19 -2.88 -3.83
CA PHE A 384 10.39 -2.09 -4.12
C PHE A 384 11.12 -2.77 -5.27
N ILE A 385 11.40 -2.02 -6.33
CA ILE A 385 11.91 -2.50 -7.60
C ILE A 385 13.22 -1.78 -7.89
N TYR A 386 14.28 -2.54 -8.10
CA TYR A 386 15.64 -2.06 -8.22
C TYR A 386 16.17 -2.34 -9.64
N ASP A 387 15.57 -1.74 -10.64
CA ASP A 387 16.02 -1.83 -12.02
C ASP A 387 15.72 -0.55 -12.82
N THR A 388 16.54 -0.31 -13.82
CA THR A 388 16.48 0.90 -14.63
C THR A 388 15.28 0.91 -15.58
N GLU A 389 14.91 -0.22 -16.16
CA GLU A 389 13.81 -0.28 -17.12
C GLU A 389 12.49 0.13 -16.47
N THR A 390 12.14 -0.50 -15.35
CA THR A 390 10.93 -0.18 -14.60
C THR A 390 10.96 1.25 -14.05
N ALA A 391 12.11 1.71 -13.55
CA ALA A 391 12.24 3.07 -13.02
C ALA A 391 12.04 4.13 -14.14
N LEU A 392 12.55 3.91 -15.35
CA LEU A 392 12.32 4.79 -16.49
C LEU A 392 10.83 4.81 -16.91
N GLN A 393 10.17 3.66 -16.96
CA GLN A 393 8.74 3.57 -17.23
C GLN A 393 7.91 4.33 -16.17
N MET A 394 8.22 4.15 -14.88
CA MET A 394 7.56 4.85 -13.77
C MET A 394 7.80 6.37 -13.81
N ARG A 395 9.01 6.79 -14.17
CA ARG A 395 9.33 8.21 -14.36
C ARG A 395 8.51 8.80 -15.51
N GLU A 396 8.43 8.13 -16.65
CA GLU A 396 7.64 8.61 -17.78
C GLU A 396 6.14 8.70 -17.42
N ILE A 397 5.60 7.72 -16.71
CA ILE A 397 4.22 7.76 -16.16
C ILE A 397 4.03 9.00 -15.30
N PHE A 398 4.96 9.29 -14.39
CA PHE A 398 4.89 10.50 -13.55
C PHE A 398 4.90 11.77 -14.40
N LEU A 399 5.79 11.87 -15.39
CA LEU A 399 5.93 13.04 -16.25
C LEU A 399 4.71 13.24 -17.17
N GLN A 400 4.08 12.16 -17.62
CA GLN A 400 2.81 12.23 -18.38
C GLN A 400 1.69 12.78 -17.50
N ASP A 401 1.52 12.26 -16.28
CA ASP A 401 0.54 12.77 -15.33
C ASP A 401 0.81 14.23 -14.96
N GLN A 402 2.08 14.63 -14.89
CA GLN A 402 2.49 16.01 -14.58
C GLN A 402 2.01 17.02 -15.65
N ARG A 403 1.86 16.60 -16.91
CA ARG A 403 1.31 17.48 -18.00
C ARG A 403 -0.13 17.88 -17.71
N ASP A 404 -0.85 17.07 -16.93
CA ASP A 404 -2.23 17.32 -16.53
C ASP A 404 -2.35 17.99 -15.16
N CYS A 405 -1.27 18.56 -14.66
CA CYS A 405 -1.19 19.22 -13.36
C CYS A 405 -1.12 20.73 -13.45
N VAL A 406 -1.40 21.37 -12.32
CA VAL A 406 -1.04 22.77 -12.03
C VAL A 406 0.08 22.76 -11.01
N GLN A 407 1.19 23.43 -11.35
CA GLN A 407 2.28 23.61 -10.40
C GLN A 407 1.92 24.68 -9.35
N VAL A 408 2.26 24.39 -8.11
CA VAL A 408 2.07 25.30 -6.96
C VAL A 408 3.36 26.05 -6.69
N PHE A 409 3.26 27.37 -6.56
CA PHE A 409 4.39 28.23 -6.24
C PHE A 409 4.25 28.84 -4.85
N LEU A 410 5.31 28.87 -4.07
CA LEU A 410 5.32 29.40 -2.69
C LEU A 410 4.73 30.83 -2.64
N LYS A 411 5.15 31.71 -3.58
CA LYS A 411 4.67 33.11 -3.64
C LYS A 411 3.13 33.25 -3.73
N ASN A 412 2.47 32.29 -4.36
CA ASN A 412 1.01 32.27 -4.49
C ASN A 412 0.38 31.54 -3.30
N TRP A 413 1.04 30.49 -2.81
CA TRP A 413 0.55 29.66 -1.71
C TRP A 413 0.43 30.43 -0.40
N VAL A 414 1.40 31.27 -0.08
CA VAL A 414 1.39 32.12 1.13
C VAL A 414 0.37 33.25 1.10
N LYS A 415 -0.11 33.67 -0.11
CA LYS A 415 -1.12 34.73 -0.26
C LYS A 415 -2.57 34.26 -0.04
N ARG A 416 -2.78 32.96 0.21
CA ARG A 416 -4.12 32.43 0.47
C ARG A 416 -4.77 33.10 1.69
N PRO A 417 -6.13 33.17 1.75
CA PRO A 417 -6.86 33.80 2.84
C PRO A 417 -6.47 33.23 4.20
N TRP A 418 -6.37 34.08 5.21
CA TRP A 418 -5.95 33.70 6.57
C TRP A 418 -6.87 32.66 7.20
N TRP A 419 -8.19 32.74 6.98
CA TRP A 419 -9.18 31.79 7.50
C TRP A 419 -8.95 30.36 6.97
N ARG A 420 -8.49 30.23 5.71
CA ARG A 420 -8.14 28.94 5.13
C ARG A 420 -6.90 28.34 5.81
N LYS A 421 -5.90 29.17 6.04
CA LYS A 421 -4.69 28.75 6.77
C LYS A 421 -5.01 28.34 8.21
N ALA A 422 -5.91 29.08 8.88
CA ALA A 422 -6.37 28.73 10.23
C ALA A 422 -7.10 27.37 10.23
N ALA A 423 -8.00 27.11 9.28
CA ALA A 423 -8.67 25.82 9.14
C ALA A 423 -7.66 24.69 8.88
N GLU A 424 -6.69 24.90 8.00
CA GLU A 424 -5.60 23.92 7.74
C GLU A 424 -4.78 23.64 9.00
N SER A 425 -4.45 24.66 9.80
CA SER A 425 -3.71 24.51 11.05
C SER A 425 -4.50 23.70 12.09
N VAL A 426 -5.80 23.93 12.21
CA VAL A 426 -6.66 23.14 13.11
C VAL A 426 -6.71 21.68 12.68
N VAL A 427 -6.87 21.42 11.37
CA VAL A 427 -6.90 20.05 10.84
C VAL A 427 -5.54 19.37 10.99
N ARG A 428 -4.43 20.10 10.88
CA ARG A 428 -3.07 19.58 11.12
C ARG A 428 -2.92 18.96 12.52
N LEU A 429 -3.55 19.56 13.55
CA LEU A 429 -3.54 18.98 14.90
C LEU A 429 -4.25 17.63 14.97
N MET A 430 -5.19 17.39 14.05
CA MET A 430 -5.93 16.13 13.93
C MET A 430 -5.25 15.12 12.99
N ALA A 431 -4.17 15.48 12.31
CA ALA A 431 -3.49 14.62 11.34
C ALA A 431 -3.20 13.19 11.84
N PRO A 432 -2.81 12.95 13.12
CA PRO A 432 -2.62 11.61 13.64
C PRO A 432 -3.91 10.77 13.75
N LEU A 433 -5.08 11.40 13.62
CA LEU A 433 -6.39 10.74 13.72
C LEU A 433 -7.05 10.56 12.33
N LEU A 434 -6.55 11.25 11.29
CA LEU A 434 -7.03 11.21 9.91
C LEU A 434 -6.31 10.13 9.12
#